data_2ddad545aace380b5a9062351c297c26
#
_entry.id   2ddad545aace380b5a9062351c297c26
#
_cell.length_a   1.000
_cell.length_b   1.000
_cell.length_c   1.000
_cell.angle_alpha   90.00
_cell.angle_beta   90.00
_cell.angle_gamma   90.00
#
_symmetry.space_group_name_H-M   'P 1'
#
loop_
_entity.id
_entity.type
_entity.pdbx_description
1 polymer ?
#
loop_
_entity_poly.entity_id
_entity_poly.type
_entity_poly.pdbx_seq_one_letter_code
_entity_poly.pdbx_strand_id
1 'polypeptide(L)'
;HHKNSFMRWPVPDAPYCGNPDYIGKDVSYWRNLPALMGGSVFVYDLQDDFIGGYDYGKNAGTMLAGNRHINKGGKFWTWGHMNYGHEWDCKTLTDEDGAYVELMTAAYSDNQPDYCWLNPYETKEFTAYWYGIRDLKHVNRGNEHATVNMEVGADGRLHLAANVTRIRPDARIVVRRGGKTLYETTALIAPDKPFAADTKVPAEEVAEPSEVTMYLYDSEGNELISYHPYKLDRTKPMPDPVVPLNPDPKSVENTEEVYYLGMRNLQFHNAHVDP
;
A
#
# COMPACT_ATOMS: atom_id res chain seq x y z
N HIS A 1 12.50 -3.07 9.83
CA HIS A 1 11.34 -2.19 9.98
C HIS A 1 10.63 -2.04 8.65
N HIS A 2 9.50 -2.72 8.50
CA HIS A 2 8.70 -2.61 7.29
C HIS A 2 7.78 -1.39 7.39
N LYS A 3 7.78 -0.54 6.38
CA LYS A 3 6.80 0.51 6.21
C LYS A 3 6.00 0.21 4.97
N ASN A 4 4.71 0.04 5.17
CA ASN A 4 3.74 0.00 4.08
C ASN A 4 3.13 1.41 3.97
N SER A 5 3.80 2.28 3.24
CA SER A 5 3.46 3.71 3.20
C SER A 5 2.56 4.09 2.04
N PHE A 6 2.16 3.11 1.23
CA PHE A 6 1.44 3.39 -0.01
C PHE A 6 -0.04 3.13 0.09
N MET A 7 -0.45 2.67 1.24
CA MET A 7 -1.84 2.39 1.49
C MET A 7 -2.43 3.55 2.27
N ARG A 8 -3.65 3.92 1.92
CA ARG A 8 -4.43 4.80 2.75
C ARG A 8 -4.86 4.02 3.99
N TRP A 9 -4.16 4.28 5.06
CA TRP A 9 -4.58 3.81 6.37
C TRP A 9 -5.32 4.95 7.06
N PRO A 10 -6.62 4.82 7.33
CA PRO A 10 -7.24 5.75 8.23
C PRO A 10 -6.54 5.62 9.58
N VAL A 11 -6.34 6.74 10.24
CA VAL A 11 -6.09 6.71 11.69
C VAL A 11 -7.44 6.34 12.30
N PRO A 12 -7.59 5.15 12.88
CA PRO A 12 -8.90 4.75 13.40
C PRO A 12 -9.32 5.68 14.54
N ASP A 13 -10.52 6.17 14.49
CA ASP A 13 -11.19 6.88 15.57
C ASP A 13 -12.02 5.93 16.46
N ALA A 14 -12.17 4.68 16.03
CA ALA A 14 -12.83 3.59 16.73
C ALA A 14 -11.92 2.34 16.76
N PRO A 15 -12.19 1.36 17.64
CA PRO A 15 -11.45 0.11 17.68
C PRO A 15 -11.50 -0.61 16.33
N TYR A 16 -10.35 -0.79 15.68
CA TYR A 16 -10.24 -1.57 14.45
C TYR A 16 -10.33 -3.06 14.79
N CYS A 17 -11.24 -3.78 14.14
CA CYS A 17 -11.53 -5.19 14.48
C CYS A 17 -11.76 -5.42 15.97
N GLY A 18 -12.39 -4.45 16.66
CA GLY A 18 -12.66 -4.53 18.09
C GLY A 18 -11.45 -4.25 19.01
N ASN A 19 -10.28 -3.93 18.46
CA ASN A 19 -9.08 -3.66 19.26
C ASN A 19 -8.82 -2.15 19.42
N PRO A 20 -8.93 -1.59 20.65
CA PRO A 20 -8.71 -0.18 20.91
C PRO A 20 -7.24 0.27 20.71
N ASP A 21 -6.30 -0.66 20.68
CA ASP A 21 -4.88 -0.33 20.53
C ASP A 21 -4.52 0.23 19.16
N TYR A 22 -5.42 0.12 18.18
CA TYR A 22 -5.23 0.72 16.86
C TYR A 22 -5.60 2.21 16.79
N ILE A 23 -6.34 2.72 17.79
CA ILE A 23 -6.84 4.10 17.77
C ILE A 23 -5.65 5.08 17.70
N GLY A 24 -5.67 5.96 16.71
CA GLY A 24 -4.68 7.02 16.52
C GLY A 24 -3.31 6.58 16.01
N LYS A 25 -3.08 5.30 15.71
CA LYS A 25 -1.79 4.80 15.25
C LYS A 25 -1.70 4.73 13.72
N ASP A 26 -0.56 5.15 13.18
CA ASP A 26 -0.21 4.89 11.77
C ASP A 26 0.26 3.44 11.62
N VAL A 27 -0.67 2.56 11.28
CA VAL A 27 -0.44 1.12 11.13
C VAL A 27 0.29 0.74 9.83
N SER A 28 0.61 1.72 8.99
CA SER A 28 1.50 1.49 7.84
C SER A 28 2.94 1.18 8.27
N TYR A 29 3.30 1.53 9.50
CA TYR A 29 4.54 1.08 10.12
C TYR A 29 4.31 -0.18 10.93
N TRP A 30 4.98 -1.26 10.60
CA TRP A 30 4.85 -2.52 11.30
C TRP A 30 5.01 -2.41 12.83
N ARG A 31 5.92 -1.55 13.31
CA ARG A 31 6.14 -1.32 14.75
C ARG A 31 4.99 -0.61 15.47
N ASN A 32 4.16 0.09 14.73
CA ASN A 32 3.00 0.78 15.30
C ASN A 32 1.79 -0.16 15.42
N LEU A 33 1.87 -1.35 14.87
CA LEU A 33 0.87 -2.37 15.14
C LEU A 33 0.85 -2.67 16.63
N PRO A 34 -0.32 -2.85 17.23
CA PRO A 34 -0.43 -3.31 18.59
C PRO A 34 0.32 -4.63 18.78
N ALA A 35 0.74 -4.88 19.99
CA ALA A 35 1.34 -6.15 20.38
C ALA A 35 0.29 -7.28 20.27
N LEU A 36 0.10 -7.81 19.07
CA LEU A 36 -0.89 -8.84 18.74
C LEU A 36 -0.19 -10.16 18.41
N MET A 37 -0.93 -11.24 18.61
CA MET A 37 -0.56 -12.59 18.18
C MET A 37 -0.95 -12.84 16.71
N GLY A 38 -0.59 -11.94 15.83
CA GLY A 38 -0.98 -12.00 14.44
C GLY A 38 -2.26 -11.22 14.11
N GLY A 39 -2.31 -10.70 12.92
CA GLY A 39 -3.45 -9.93 12.45
C GLY A 39 -3.30 -9.42 11.03
N SER A 40 -4.45 -9.12 10.45
CA SER A 40 -4.54 -8.49 9.14
C SER A 40 -4.87 -7.03 9.28
N VAL A 41 -4.26 -6.21 8.44
CA VAL A 41 -4.63 -4.82 8.25
C VAL A 41 -5.05 -4.65 6.80
N PHE A 42 -6.26 -4.14 6.61
CA PHE A 42 -6.87 -4.00 5.29
C PHE A 42 -6.77 -2.58 4.79
N VAL A 43 -6.52 -2.44 3.50
CA VAL A 43 -6.61 -1.16 2.80
C VAL A 43 -7.98 -1.02 2.18
N TYR A 44 -8.53 0.15 2.25
CA TYR A 44 -9.68 0.53 1.47
C TYR A 44 -9.45 1.89 0.81
N ASP A 45 -10.19 2.18 -0.25
CA ASP A 45 -10.10 3.43 -0.99
C ASP A 45 -8.65 3.72 -1.46
N LEU A 46 -8.01 2.70 -2.04
CA LEU A 46 -6.64 2.81 -2.56
C LEU A 46 -6.58 3.94 -3.60
N GLN A 47 -5.70 4.92 -3.38
CA GLN A 47 -5.61 6.12 -4.24
C GLN A 47 -4.63 5.94 -5.39
N ASP A 48 -3.71 4.99 -5.29
CA ASP A 48 -2.68 4.71 -6.27
C ASP A 48 -2.72 3.25 -6.73
N ASP A 49 -2.17 2.98 -7.90
CA ASP A 49 -2.17 1.67 -8.56
C ASP A 49 -1.06 0.76 -8.03
N PHE A 50 -0.71 0.87 -6.76
CA PHE A 50 0.34 0.04 -6.17
C PHE A 50 0.16 -0.18 -4.66
N ILE A 51 0.77 -1.24 -4.18
CA ILE A 51 1.07 -1.47 -2.77
C ILE A 51 2.53 -1.93 -2.64
N GLY A 52 3.10 -1.82 -1.46
CA GLY A 52 4.46 -2.31 -1.26
C GLY A 52 4.89 -2.31 0.21
N GLY A 53 5.99 -2.96 0.46
CA GLY A 53 6.68 -2.96 1.74
C GLY A 53 8.12 -2.53 1.57
N TYR A 54 8.65 -1.75 2.50
CA TYR A 54 10.02 -1.29 2.49
C TYR A 54 10.69 -1.53 3.83
N ASP A 55 11.80 -2.28 3.81
CA ASP A 55 12.64 -2.52 4.97
C ASP A 55 13.74 -1.46 5.03
N TYR A 56 13.63 -0.55 6.00
CA TYR A 56 14.61 0.51 6.19
C TYR A 56 15.98 0.00 6.64
N GLY A 57 16.05 -1.16 7.29
CA GLY A 57 17.31 -1.75 7.72
C GLY A 57 18.10 -2.30 6.53
N LYS A 58 17.41 -2.90 5.57
CA LYS A 58 18.00 -3.45 4.35
C LYS A 58 18.05 -2.42 3.21
N ASN A 59 17.40 -1.26 3.37
CA ASN A 59 17.19 -0.25 2.32
C ASN A 59 16.65 -0.86 1.01
N ALA A 60 15.71 -1.78 1.16
CA ALA A 60 15.15 -2.57 0.07
C ALA A 60 13.69 -2.93 0.36
N GLY A 61 12.96 -3.33 -0.67
CA GLY A 61 11.57 -3.69 -0.50
C GLY A 61 11.00 -4.44 -1.70
N THR A 62 9.70 -4.63 -1.66
CA THR A 62 8.92 -5.27 -2.70
C THR A 62 7.74 -4.39 -3.08
N MET A 63 7.52 -4.26 -4.38
CA MET A 63 6.40 -3.54 -4.97
C MET A 63 5.47 -4.50 -5.69
N LEU A 64 4.18 -4.21 -5.58
CA LEU A 64 3.13 -4.73 -6.45
C LEU A 64 2.45 -3.55 -7.12
N ALA A 65 2.46 -3.52 -8.44
CA ALA A 65 1.70 -2.57 -9.25
C ALA A 65 0.55 -3.27 -9.97
N GLY A 66 -0.63 -2.68 -9.93
CA GLY A 66 -1.84 -3.22 -10.57
C GLY A 66 -2.97 -2.21 -10.50
N ASN A 67 -3.88 -2.27 -11.46
CA ASN A 67 -4.99 -1.34 -11.55
C ASN A 67 -5.90 -1.41 -10.30
N ARG A 68 -5.93 -0.36 -9.49
CA ARG A 68 -6.73 -0.29 -8.25
C ARG A 68 -8.23 -0.44 -8.46
N HIS A 69 -8.74 -0.17 -9.66
CA HIS A 69 -10.15 -0.36 -9.99
C HIS A 69 -10.53 -1.84 -10.16
N ILE A 70 -9.54 -2.70 -10.35
CA ILE A 70 -9.67 -4.15 -10.44
C ILE A 70 -9.07 -4.82 -9.21
N ASN A 71 -7.82 -4.48 -8.86
CA ASN A 71 -7.09 -4.98 -7.71
C ASN A 71 -7.35 -4.08 -6.48
N LYS A 72 -8.57 -4.05 -6.00
CA LYS A 72 -9.02 -3.16 -4.92
C LYS A 72 -8.49 -3.55 -3.55
N GLY A 73 -8.52 -4.86 -3.26
CA GLY A 73 -8.20 -5.39 -1.95
C GLY A 73 -6.71 -5.44 -1.69
N GLY A 74 -6.18 -4.46 -0.97
CA GLY A 74 -4.85 -4.52 -0.41
C GLY A 74 -4.91 -4.98 1.05
N LYS A 75 -4.04 -5.90 1.41
CA LYS A 75 -3.94 -6.41 2.78
C LYS A 75 -2.49 -6.64 3.15
N PHE A 76 -2.17 -6.34 4.40
CA PHE A 76 -0.94 -6.81 4.99
C PHE A 76 -1.27 -7.65 6.23
N TRP A 77 -0.56 -8.76 6.39
CA TRP A 77 -0.70 -9.65 7.52
C TRP A 77 0.67 -9.88 8.18
N THR A 78 0.67 -10.07 9.49
CA THR A 78 1.87 -10.36 10.28
C THR A 78 1.52 -11.20 11.49
N TRP A 79 2.46 -12.00 11.99
CA TRP A 79 2.38 -12.64 13.30
C TRP A 79 2.53 -11.66 14.47
N GLY A 80 2.80 -10.39 14.17
CA GLY A 80 3.02 -9.36 15.18
C GLY A 80 4.47 -9.26 15.65
N HIS A 81 4.70 -8.35 16.58
CA HIS A 81 6.04 -8.05 17.08
C HIS A 81 6.25 -8.44 18.55
N MET A 82 5.35 -9.22 19.14
CA MET A 82 5.54 -9.84 20.44
C MET A 82 6.48 -11.05 20.35
N ASN A 83 7.02 -11.48 21.50
CA ASN A 83 7.93 -12.62 21.57
C ASN A 83 7.40 -13.85 20.83
N TYR A 84 6.11 -14.17 20.98
CA TYR A 84 5.50 -15.31 20.29
C TYR A 84 5.53 -15.14 18.76
N GLY A 85 5.13 -13.98 18.25
CA GLY A 85 5.17 -13.70 16.82
C GLY A 85 6.60 -13.73 16.28
N HIS A 86 7.52 -13.11 16.99
CA HIS A 86 8.94 -13.12 16.62
C HIS A 86 9.56 -14.51 16.64
N GLU A 87 9.23 -15.32 17.64
CA GLU A 87 9.69 -16.71 17.70
C GLU A 87 9.12 -17.56 16.56
N TRP A 88 7.85 -17.35 16.23
CA TRP A 88 7.21 -18.03 15.12
C TRP A 88 7.80 -17.63 13.77
N ASP A 89 7.98 -16.34 13.56
CA ASP A 89 8.61 -15.80 12.36
C ASP A 89 10.01 -16.42 12.17
N CYS A 90 10.90 -16.25 13.15
CA CYS A 90 12.30 -16.64 13.04
C CYS A 90 12.52 -18.15 12.99
N LYS A 91 11.68 -18.94 13.68
CA LYS A 91 11.86 -20.39 13.73
C LYS A 91 11.19 -21.16 12.61
N THR A 92 10.16 -20.58 11.99
CA THR A 92 9.26 -21.32 11.09
C THR A 92 9.22 -20.74 9.70
N LEU A 93 9.31 -19.41 9.55
CA LEU A 93 9.03 -18.73 8.29
C LEU A 93 10.25 -18.06 7.66
N THR A 94 11.17 -17.52 8.45
CA THR A 94 12.23 -16.63 7.94
C THR A 94 13.65 -17.07 8.27
N ASP A 95 13.86 -18.25 8.89
CA ASP A 95 15.18 -18.77 9.21
C ASP A 95 16.13 -17.71 9.85
N GLU A 96 15.62 -16.95 10.80
CA GLU A 96 16.33 -15.86 11.51
C GLU A 96 16.47 -14.54 10.71
N ASP A 97 15.93 -14.43 9.51
CA ASP A 97 15.96 -13.18 8.72
C ASP A 97 15.08 -12.05 9.28
N GLY A 98 14.36 -12.29 10.35
CA GLY A 98 13.56 -11.30 11.07
C GLY A 98 12.06 -11.45 10.88
N ALA A 99 11.32 -10.35 11.07
CA ALA A 99 9.88 -10.36 11.06
C ALA A 99 9.28 -10.68 9.67
N TYR A 100 8.25 -11.50 9.69
CA TYR A 100 7.50 -11.88 8.51
C TYR A 100 6.30 -10.95 8.29
N VAL A 101 6.12 -10.51 7.05
CA VAL A 101 4.98 -9.71 6.62
C VAL A 101 4.49 -10.22 5.27
N GLU A 102 3.19 -10.47 5.17
CA GLU A 102 2.54 -10.81 3.92
C GLU A 102 1.92 -9.57 3.30
N LEU A 103 2.28 -9.26 2.06
CA LEU A 103 1.64 -8.24 1.25
C LEU A 103 0.72 -8.91 0.25
N MET A 104 -0.55 -8.57 0.30
CA MET A 104 -1.59 -9.21 -0.50
C MET A 104 -2.43 -8.20 -1.24
N THR A 105 -2.94 -8.61 -2.39
CA THR A 105 -3.93 -7.87 -3.15
C THR A 105 -5.05 -8.81 -3.60
N ALA A 106 -6.22 -8.24 -3.89
CA ALA A 106 -7.36 -8.99 -4.39
C ALA A 106 -7.99 -8.26 -5.58
N ALA A 107 -8.49 -9.05 -6.54
CA ALA A 107 -9.12 -8.55 -7.76
C ALA A 107 -10.65 -8.39 -7.63
N TYR A 108 -11.20 -8.53 -6.45
CA TYR A 108 -12.65 -8.68 -6.28
C TYR A 108 -13.27 -7.64 -5.37
N SER A 109 -12.76 -7.44 -4.17
CA SER A 109 -13.34 -6.54 -3.16
C SER A 109 -12.26 -5.73 -2.48
N ASP A 110 -12.65 -4.67 -1.81
CA ASP A 110 -11.72 -3.86 -1.03
C ASP A 110 -11.27 -4.59 0.22
N ASN A 111 -12.13 -5.44 0.81
CA ASN A 111 -11.91 -5.99 2.14
C ASN A 111 -12.65 -7.31 2.37
N GLN A 112 -12.20 -8.10 3.35
CA GLN A 112 -13.00 -9.14 3.98
C GLN A 112 -13.96 -8.50 5.03
N PRO A 113 -15.20 -8.99 5.18
CA PRO A 113 -15.78 -10.19 4.53
C PRO A 113 -16.49 -9.91 3.19
N ASP A 114 -16.20 -8.82 2.53
CA ASP A 114 -16.82 -8.52 1.24
C ASP A 114 -16.44 -9.55 0.18
N TYR A 115 -17.41 -9.89 -0.65
CA TYR A 115 -17.29 -10.89 -1.69
C TYR A 115 -17.65 -10.33 -3.05
N CYS A 116 -17.06 -10.88 -4.08
CA CYS A 116 -17.39 -10.59 -5.46
C CYS A 116 -17.87 -11.89 -6.13
N TRP A 117 -18.98 -11.80 -6.86
CA TRP A 117 -19.52 -12.92 -7.60
C TRP A 117 -18.78 -13.12 -8.92
N LEU A 118 -18.57 -14.40 -9.26
CA LEU A 118 -18.30 -14.86 -10.60
C LEU A 118 -19.47 -15.75 -11.01
N ASN A 119 -20.22 -15.31 -12.03
CA ASN A 119 -21.32 -16.12 -12.55
C ASN A 119 -20.78 -17.32 -13.33
N PRO A 120 -21.57 -18.39 -13.54
CA PRO A 120 -21.19 -19.46 -14.43
C PRO A 120 -20.79 -18.92 -15.81
N TYR A 121 -19.63 -19.39 -16.32
CA TYR A 121 -19.03 -18.96 -17.59
C TYR A 121 -18.49 -17.51 -17.63
N GLU A 122 -18.53 -16.80 -16.53
CA GLU A 122 -17.86 -15.50 -16.40
C GLU A 122 -16.37 -15.68 -16.18
N THR A 123 -15.56 -14.87 -16.85
CA THR A 123 -14.12 -14.79 -16.67
C THR A 123 -13.74 -13.37 -16.23
N LYS A 124 -12.86 -13.27 -15.24
CA LYS A 124 -12.24 -12.02 -14.83
C LYS A 124 -10.73 -12.12 -15.02
N GLU A 125 -10.17 -11.23 -15.79
CA GLU A 125 -8.73 -11.17 -16.06
C GLU A 125 -8.15 -9.88 -15.50
N PHE A 126 -6.94 -9.98 -14.94
CA PHE A 126 -6.19 -8.83 -14.47
C PHE A 126 -4.70 -9.12 -14.50
N THR A 127 -3.89 -8.08 -14.53
CA THR A 127 -2.44 -8.16 -14.49
C THR A 127 -1.93 -7.42 -13.26
N ALA A 128 -0.99 -8.04 -12.56
CA ALA A 128 -0.26 -7.44 -11.47
C ALA A 128 1.23 -7.70 -11.66
N TYR A 129 2.05 -6.71 -11.34
CA TYR A 129 3.50 -6.76 -11.51
C TYR A 129 4.16 -6.75 -10.14
N TRP A 130 4.89 -7.83 -9.81
CA TRP A 130 5.72 -7.91 -8.62
C TRP A 130 7.17 -7.67 -8.97
N TYR A 131 7.85 -6.81 -8.22
CA TYR A 131 9.28 -6.56 -8.41
C TYR A 131 9.96 -6.08 -7.12
N GLY A 132 11.26 -6.36 -7.02
CA GLY A 132 12.11 -5.86 -5.93
C GLY A 132 12.53 -4.42 -6.19
N ILE A 133 12.70 -3.65 -5.11
CA ILE A 133 13.24 -2.29 -5.11
C ILE A 133 14.33 -2.16 -4.07
N ARG A 134 15.27 -1.24 -4.29
CA ARG A 134 16.37 -1.00 -3.37
C ARG A 134 16.90 0.43 -3.44
N ASP A 135 17.60 0.84 -2.38
CA ASP A 135 18.39 2.08 -2.30
C ASP A 135 17.58 3.37 -2.55
N LEU A 136 16.30 3.35 -2.19
CA LEU A 136 15.40 4.49 -2.36
C LEU A 136 15.21 5.31 -1.08
N LYS A 137 15.70 4.84 0.07
CA LYS A 137 15.41 5.32 1.44
C LYS A 137 13.94 5.19 1.82
N HIS A 138 13.04 5.41 0.91
CA HIS A 138 11.59 5.33 1.05
C HIS A 138 10.94 5.18 -0.32
N VAL A 139 9.63 5.00 -0.35
CA VAL A 139 8.84 4.99 -1.59
C VAL A 139 7.65 5.90 -1.46
N ASN A 140 7.43 6.72 -2.48
CA ASN A 140 6.26 7.56 -2.57
C ASN A 140 5.27 7.08 -3.63
N ARG A 141 5.74 6.58 -4.76
CA ARG A 141 4.90 6.08 -5.85
C ARG A 141 5.59 4.98 -6.65
N GLY A 142 4.77 4.05 -7.20
CA GLY A 142 5.24 3.00 -8.08
C GLY A 142 4.20 2.61 -9.12
N ASN A 143 4.68 2.06 -10.25
CA ASN A 143 3.90 1.44 -11.30
C ASN A 143 4.71 0.31 -11.95
N GLU A 144 4.26 -0.27 -13.04
CA GLU A 144 4.96 -1.36 -13.75
C GLU A 144 6.31 -0.96 -14.35
N HIS A 145 6.62 0.33 -14.42
CA HIS A 145 7.86 0.83 -15.02
C HIS A 145 8.90 1.22 -13.99
N ALA A 146 8.47 1.84 -12.89
CA ALA A 146 9.37 2.44 -11.93
C ALA A 146 8.75 2.61 -10.55
N THR A 147 9.63 2.81 -9.57
CA THR A 147 9.30 3.28 -8.22
C THR A 147 10.15 4.49 -7.90
N VAL A 148 9.55 5.52 -7.33
CA VAL A 148 10.23 6.79 -7.00
C VAL A 148 10.05 7.19 -5.54
N ASN A 149 11.05 7.90 -5.04
CA ASN A 149 11.00 8.64 -3.79
C ASN A 149 11.46 10.08 -4.01
N MET A 150 10.66 11.03 -3.53
CA MET A 150 11.03 12.44 -3.43
C MET A 150 10.71 12.95 -2.03
N GLU A 151 11.73 13.35 -1.30
CA GLU A 151 11.58 14.04 -0.02
C GLU A 151 11.90 15.52 -0.20
N VAL A 152 11.02 16.37 0.30
CA VAL A 152 11.11 17.83 0.17
C VAL A 152 11.32 18.45 1.56
N GLY A 153 12.50 18.98 1.79
CA GLY A 153 12.84 19.70 3.03
C GLY A 153 12.44 21.16 2.97
N ALA A 154 11.94 21.71 4.06
CA ALA A 154 11.55 23.12 4.15
C ALA A 154 12.70 24.12 3.87
N ASP A 155 13.94 23.68 3.96
CA ASP A 155 15.15 24.45 3.66
C ASP A 155 15.60 24.36 2.20
N GLY A 156 14.78 23.76 1.34
CA GLY A 156 15.05 23.57 -0.09
C GLY A 156 15.84 22.30 -0.42
N ARG A 157 16.19 21.47 0.55
CA ARG A 157 16.81 20.16 0.26
C ARG A 157 15.81 19.23 -0.38
N LEU A 158 16.26 18.54 -1.43
CA LEU A 158 15.51 17.49 -2.10
C LEU A 158 16.31 16.20 -2.05
N HIS A 159 15.69 15.13 -1.61
CA HIS A 159 16.17 13.77 -1.88
C HIS A 159 15.35 13.19 -3.01
N LEU A 160 16.02 12.72 -4.07
CA LEU A 160 15.40 12.15 -5.26
C LEU A 160 15.95 10.75 -5.46
N ALA A 161 15.08 9.75 -5.59
CA ALA A 161 15.50 8.41 -5.91
C ALA A 161 14.52 7.73 -6.87
N ALA A 162 15.03 6.83 -7.70
CA ALA A 162 14.27 6.07 -8.67
C ALA A 162 14.87 4.68 -8.88
N ASN A 163 14.03 3.65 -8.87
CA ASN A 163 14.35 2.32 -9.32
C ASN A 163 13.43 1.94 -10.47
N VAL A 164 13.91 1.16 -11.42
CA VAL A 164 13.20 0.83 -12.65
C VAL A 164 13.12 -0.68 -12.85
N THR A 165 12.10 -1.15 -13.57
CA THR A 165 11.91 -2.58 -13.87
C THR A 165 12.68 -3.06 -15.09
N ARG A 166 13.26 -2.14 -15.88
CA ARG A 166 14.11 -2.41 -17.07
C ARG A 166 15.26 -1.41 -17.12
N ILE A 167 16.35 -1.78 -17.78
CA ILE A 167 17.45 -0.86 -18.02
C ILE A 167 16.95 0.36 -18.81
N ARG A 168 17.25 1.55 -18.29
CA ARG A 168 16.90 2.84 -18.90
C ARG A 168 18.19 3.63 -19.08
N PRO A 169 18.86 3.50 -20.23
CA PRO A 169 19.95 4.40 -20.57
C PRO A 169 19.38 5.81 -20.74
N ASP A 170 20.11 6.81 -20.31
CA ASP A 170 19.75 8.20 -20.47
C ASP A 170 18.35 8.57 -19.91
N ALA A 171 17.94 7.90 -18.83
CA ALA A 171 16.71 8.26 -18.10
C ALA A 171 16.83 9.68 -17.56
N ARG A 172 15.82 10.48 -17.80
CA ARG A 172 15.81 11.90 -17.39
C ARG A 172 14.95 12.10 -16.17
N ILE A 173 15.56 12.62 -15.12
CA ILE A 173 14.90 12.95 -13.84
C ILE A 173 14.71 14.47 -13.81
N VAL A 174 13.46 14.92 -13.67
CA VAL A 174 13.11 16.33 -13.68
C VAL A 174 12.25 16.66 -12.47
N VAL A 175 12.57 17.75 -11.75
CA VAL A 175 11.70 18.31 -10.71
C VAL A 175 11.19 19.66 -11.18
N ARG A 176 9.87 19.86 -11.09
CA ARG A 176 9.20 21.09 -11.52
C ARG A 176 8.26 21.61 -10.46
N ARG A 177 8.11 22.94 -10.47
CA ARG A 177 6.99 23.63 -9.84
C ARG A 177 6.23 24.39 -10.95
N GLY A 178 5.02 23.93 -11.25
CA GLY A 178 4.31 24.43 -12.43
C GLY A 178 5.13 24.28 -13.70
N GLY A 179 5.32 25.38 -14.45
CA GLY A 179 6.15 25.39 -15.67
C GLY A 179 7.65 25.55 -15.44
N LYS A 180 8.11 25.80 -14.20
CA LYS A 180 9.51 26.06 -13.88
C LYS A 180 10.24 24.76 -13.53
N THR A 181 11.35 24.47 -14.21
CA THR A 181 12.27 23.39 -13.85
C THR A 181 13.17 23.83 -12.70
N LEU A 182 13.14 23.07 -11.60
CA LEU A 182 13.95 23.31 -10.40
C LEU A 182 15.23 22.47 -10.41
N TYR A 183 15.14 21.27 -10.97
CA TYR A 183 16.26 20.33 -11.08
C TYR A 183 16.06 19.44 -12.31
N GLU A 184 17.15 19.14 -12.98
CA GLU A 184 17.14 18.18 -14.10
C GLU A 184 18.49 17.47 -14.18
N THR A 185 18.44 16.16 -14.42
CA THR A 185 19.63 15.34 -14.69
C THR A 185 19.29 14.15 -15.55
N THR A 186 20.30 13.55 -16.14
CA THR A 186 20.20 12.32 -16.92
C THR A 186 21.11 11.25 -16.32
N ALA A 187 20.62 10.02 -16.23
CA ALA A 187 21.37 8.91 -15.67
C ALA A 187 21.01 7.57 -16.33
N LEU A 188 21.97 6.64 -16.35
CA LEU A 188 21.68 5.23 -16.55
C LEU A 188 21.07 4.67 -15.28
N ILE A 189 19.83 4.20 -15.35
CA ILE A 189 19.11 3.53 -14.25
C ILE A 189 18.81 2.08 -14.68
N ALA A 190 19.02 1.14 -13.77
CA ALA A 190 18.71 -0.27 -13.99
C ALA A 190 18.14 -0.91 -12.71
N PRO A 191 17.50 -2.08 -12.79
CA PRO A 191 16.95 -2.75 -11.60
C PRO A 191 17.99 -2.96 -10.49
N ASP A 192 19.23 -3.24 -10.84
CA ASP A 192 20.37 -3.42 -9.92
C ASP A 192 21.19 -2.13 -9.69
N LYS A 193 20.86 -1.06 -10.41
CA LYS A 193 21.52 0.24 -10.33
C LYS A 193 20.48 1.37 -10.24
N PRO A 194 19.85 1.56 -9.08
CA PRO A 194 18.92 2.67 -8.86
C PRO A 194 19.63 4.02 -8.91
N PHE A 195 18.86 5.05 -9.20
CA PHE A 195 19.30 6.45 -9.08
C PHE A 195 19.00 6.97 -7.68
N ALA A 196 19.92 7.70 -7.09
CA ALA A 196 19.68 8.50 -5.90
C ALA A 196 20.56 9.77 -5.93
N ALA A 197 19.97 10.90 -5.58
CA ALA A 197 20.68 12.17 -5.47
C ALA A 197 20.07 13.05 -4.38
N ASP A 198 20.94 13.70 -3.64
CA ASP A 198 20.57 14.79 -2.74
C ASP A 198 20.97 16.13 -3.43
N THR A 199 20.03 17.06 -3.52
CA THR A 199 20.25 18.38 -4.14
C THR A 199 19.59 19.47 -3.33
N LYS A 200 19.80 20.72 -3.73
CA LYS A 200 19.21 21.88 -3.06
C LYS A 200 18.69 22.87 -4.09
N VAL A 201 17.49 23.35 -3.86
CA VAL A 201 16.83 24.41 -4.61
C VAL A 201 16.48 25.56 -3.67
N PRO A 202 16.13 26.77 -4.16
CA PRO A 202 15.66 27.84 -3.28
C PRO A 202 14.47 27.40 -2.42
N ALA A 203 14.50 27.72 -1.13
CA ALA A 203 13.47 27.24 -0.17
C ALA A 203 12.06 27.74 -0.52
N GLU A 204 11.97 28.94 -1.08
CA GLU A 204 10.71 29.53 -1.56
C GLU A 204 10.05 28.73 -2.69
N GLU A 205 10.84 28.01 -3.48
CA GLU A 205 10.31 27.18 -4.58
C GLU A 205 9.68 25.87 -4.08
N VAL A 206 9.94 25.50 -2.84
CA VAL A 206 9.43 24.26 -2.24
C VAL A 206 8.59 24.51 -0.98
N ALA A 207 8.21 25.77 -0.73
CA ALA A 207 7.40 26.16 0.42
C ALA A 207 6.05 25.43 0.47
N GLU A 208 5.48 25.13 -0.71
CA GLU A 208 4.32 24.25 -0.87
C GLU A 208 4.75 22.95 -1.59
N PRO A 209 5.13 21.90 -0.84
CA PRO A 209 5.61 20.67 -1.44
C PRO A 209 4.63 19.99 -2.42
N SER A 210 3.32 20.18 -2.23
CA SER A 210 2.28 19.66 -3.12
C SER A 210 2.31 20.24 -4.54
N GLU A 211 2.96 21.40 -4.73
CA GLU A 211 3.14 22.01 -6.05
C GLU A 211 4.42 21.52 -6.76
N VAL A 212 5.26 20.77 -6.07
CA VAL A 212 6.53 20.25 -6.60
C VAL A 212 6.33 18.83 -7.11
N THR A 213 6.64 18.61 -8.37
CA THR A 213 6.48 17.30 -9.01
C THR A 213 7.82 16.78 -9.53
N MET A 214 8.13 15.55 -9.17
CA MET A 214 9.22 14.77 -9.76
C MET A 214 8.68 13.96 -10.94
N TYR A 215 9.37 13.99 -12.04
CA TYR A 215 9.12 13.21 -13.25
C TYR A 215 10.31 12.33 -13.56
N LEU A 216 10.06 11.14 -14.01
CA LEU A 216 11.03 10.23 -14.62
C LEU A 216 10.61 9.95 -16.06
N TYR A 217 11.48 10.25 -17.01
CA TYR A 217 11.29 9.99 -18.43
C TYR A 217 12.30 8.98 -18.95
N ASP A 218 11.94 8.26 -19.99
CA ASP A 218 12.90 7.47 -20.76
C ASP A 218 13.71 8.33 -21.76
N SER A 219 14.62 7.70 -22.52
CA SER A 219 15.45 8.37 -23.52
C SER A 219 14.67 8.94 -24.71
N GLU A 220 13.44 8.47 -24.92
CA GLU A 220 12.54 8.96 -25.99
C GLU A 220 11.67 10.12 -25.52
N GLY A 221 11.70 10.43 -24.21
CA GLY A 221 10.91 11.48 -23.59
C GLY A 221 9.53 11.03 -23.13
N ASN A 222 9.24 9.73 -23.13
CA ASN A 222 8.00 9.21 -22.56
C ASN A 222 8.08 9.27 -21.03
N GLU A 223 7.01 9.75 -20.39
CA GLU A 223 6.91 9.73 -18.94
C GLU A 223 6.73 8.29 -18.45
N LEU A 224 7.65 7.83 -17.60
CA LEU A 224 7.57 6.53 -16.95
C LEU A 224 6.74 6.60 -15.67
N ILE A 225 6.96 7.63 -14.88
CA ILE A 225 6.24 7.90 -13.63
C ILE A 225 6.44 9.35 -13.21
N SER A 226 5.45 9.90 -12.50
CA SER A 226 5.58 11.19 -11.81
C SER A 226 5.03 11.10 -10.39
N TYR A 227 5.50 11.97 -9.50
CA TYR A 227 5.04 12.05 -8.13
C TYR A 227 5.07 13.50 -7.63
N HIS A 228 4.05 13.91 -6.92
CA HIS A 228 4.01 15.11 -6.08
C HIS A 228 3.50 14.75 -4.68
N PRO A 229 3.99 15.38 -3.62
CA PRO A 229 3.49 15.16 -2.28
C PRO A 229 2.02 15.55 -2.17
N TYR A 230 1.22 14.74 -1.52
CA TYR A 230 -0.18 15.02 -1.23
C TYR A 230 -0.52 14.58 0.20
N LYS A 231 -1.51 15.22 0.78
CA LYS A 231 -2.03 14.83 2.10
C LYS A 231 -3.17 13.84 1.90
N LEU A 232 -3.03 12.67 2.50
CA LEU A 232 -4.15 11.74 2.62
C LEU A 232 -5.17 12.31 3.61
N ASP A 233 -6.43 12.35 3.21
CA ASP A 233 -7.52 12.59 4.14
C ASP A 233 -7.77 11.32 4.96
N ARG A 234 -7.22 11.31 6.17
CA ARG A 234 -7.34 10.18 7.09
C ARG A 234 -8.61 10.23 7.95
N THR A 235 -9.42 11.28 7.78
CA THR A 235 -10.68 11.45 8.51
C THR A 235 -11.88 10.85 7.77
N LYS A 236 -11.71 10.51 6.48
CA LYS A 236 -12.75 9.87 5.69
C LYS A 236 -13.15 8.53 6.34
N PRO A 237 -14.42 8.33 6.68
CA PRO A 237 -14.87 7.10 7.31
C PRO A 237 -14.61 5.88 6.42
N MET A 238 -14.48 4.73 7.07
CA MET A 238 -14.46 3.47 6.35
C MET A 238 -15.77 3.31 5.59
N PRO A 239 -15.76 2.87 4.31
CA PRO A 239 -17.00 2.60 3.60
C PRO A 239 -17.77 1.48 4.30
N ASP A 240 -19.10 1.54 4.20
CA ASP A 240 -19.95 0.45 4.65
C ASP A 240 -19.58 -0.84 3.90
N PRO A 241 -19.63 -2.01 4.57
CA PRO A 241 -19.37 -3.28 3.91
C PRO A 241 -20.38 -3.50 2.78
N VAL A 242 -19.89 -3.99 1.64
CA VAL A 242 -20.72 -4.32 0.47
C VAL A 242 -21.77 -5.38 0.82
N VAL A 243 -21.36 -6.30 1.68
CA VAL A 243 -22.26 -7.30 2.25
C VAL A 243 -22.68 -6.83 3.63
N PRO A 244 -23.93 -6.45 3.85
CA PRO A 244 -24.39 -6.01 5.15
C PRO A 244 -24.21 -7.12 6.19
N LEU A 245 -23.84 -6.73 7.40
CA LEU A 245 -23.82 -7.65 8.53
C LEU A 245 -25.18 -8.30 8.72
N ASN A 246 -25.19 -9.53 9.18
CA ASN A 246 -26.46 -10.19 9.54
C ASN A 246 -27.12 -9.38 10.67
N PRO A 247 -28.45 -9.17 10.58
CA PRO A 247 -29.18 -8.57 11.67
C PRO A 247 -29.12 -9.48 12.93
N ASP A 248 -29.32 -8.89 14.10
CA ASP A 248 -29.52 -9.69 15.31
C ASP A 248 -30.70 -10.67 15.07
N PRO A 249 -30.52 -11.99 15.24
CA PRO A 249 -31.58 -12.95 15.02
C PRO A 249 -32.88 -12.61 15.74
N LYS A 250 -32.80 -11.94 16.90
CA LYS A 250 -33.96 -11.49 17.67
C LYS A 250 -34.72 -10.32 17.02
N SER A 251 -34.09 -9.61 16.10
CA SER A 251 -34.75 -8.52 15.36
C SER A 251 -35.44 -9.00 14.09
N VAL A 252 -35.27 -10.27 13.71
CA VAL A 252 -35.88 -10.83 12.52
C VAL A 252 -37.25 -11.42 12.87
N GLU A 253 -38.29 -10.85 12.30
CA GLU A 253 -39.70 -11.18 12.63
C GLU A 253 -40.23 -12.40 11.86
N ASN A 254 -39.50 -12.84 10.84
CA ASN A 254 -39.96 -13.80 9.86
C ASN A 254 -39.05 -15.05 9.83
N THR A 255 -39.61 -16.20 10.06
CA THR A 255 -38.88 -17.48 10.07
C THR A 255 -38.23 -17.79 8.73
N GLU A 256 -38.83 -17.40 7.61
CA GLU A 256 -38.27 -17.59 6.29
C GLU A 256 -37.01 -16.75 6.11
N GLU A 257 -37.01 -15.52 6.61
CA GLU A 257 -35.84 -14.64 6.59
C GLU A 257 -34.69 -15.22 7.44
N VAL A 258 -34.97 -15.74 8.63
CA VAL A 258 -33.97 -16.44 9.46
C VAL A 258 -33.37 -17.62 8.71
N TYR A 259 -34.20 -18.40 8.02
CA TYR A 259 -33.73 -19.51 7.19
C TYR A 259 -32.79 -19.04 6.07
N TYR A 260 -33.15 -17.99 5.33
CA TYR A 260 -32.29 -17.46 4.28
C TYR A 260 -30.97 -16.85 4.80
N LEU A 261 -30.99 -16.22 5.96
CA LEU A 261 -29.77 -15.75 6.62
C LEU A 261 -28.84 -16.91 7.02
N GLY A 262 -29.41 -17.97 7.59
CA GLY A 262 -28.66 -19.19 7.89
C GLY A 262 -28.10 -19.86 6.63
N MET A 263 -28.92 -20.00 5.59
CA MET A 263 -28.45 -20.52 4.30
C MET A 263 -27.36 -19.68 3.68
N ARG A 264 -27.44 -18.35 3.79
CA ARG A 264 -26.39 -17.45 3.32
C ARG A 264 -25.08 -17.69 4.07
N ASN A 265 -25.09 -17.77 5.39
CA ASN A 265 -23.91 -18.04 6.20
C ASN A 265 -23.27 -19.38 5.82
N LEU A 266 -24.09 -20.40 5.62
CA LEU A 266 -23.65 -21.72 5.19
C LEU A 266 -23.01 -21.68 3.78
N GLN A 267 -23.61 -20.97 2.83
CA GLN A 267 -23.12 -20.86 1.45
C GLN A 267 -21.82 -20.07 1.35
N PHE A 268 -21.66 -19.02 2.15
CA PHE A 268 -20.44 -18.23 2.21
C PHE A 268 -19.36 -18.82 3.12
N HIS A 269 -19.61 -19.93 3.76
CA HIS A 269 -18.68 -20.59 4.69
C HIS A 269 -18.08 -19.59 5.69
N ASN A 270 -18.92 -18.74 6.26
CA ASN A 270 -18.46 -17.75 7.22
C ASN A 270 -17.95 -18.45 8.49
N ALA A 271 -16.63 -18.41 8.70
CA ALA A 271 -15.99 -19.07 9.82
C ALA A 271 -16.29 -18.43 11.20
N HIS A 272 -16.89 -17.26 11.22
CA HIS A 272 -17.15 -16.48 12.44
C HIS A 272 -18.61 -16.50 12.88
N VAL A 273 -19.50 -16.99 12.05
CA VAL A 273 -20.93 -17.02 12.32
C VAL A 273 -21.44 -18.43 12.07
N ASP A 274 -21.99 -19.05 13.11
CA ASP A 274 -22.70 -20.32 12.98
C ASP A 274 -24.02 -20.09 12.25
N PRO A 275 -24.33 -20.86 11.21
CA PRO A 275 -25.55 -20.70 10.41
C PRO A 275 -26.86 -20.80 11.21
#